data_c198f425f5eeb2b823a9d0b318c6e893
#
_entry.id   c198f425f5eeb2b823a9d0b318c6e893
#
_cell.length_a   1.000
_cell.length_b   1.000
_cell.length_c   1.000
_cell.angle_alpha   90.00
_cell.angle_beta   90.00
_cell.angle_gamma   90.00
#
_symmetry.space_group_name_H-M   'P 1'
#
loop_
_entity.id
_entity.type
_entity.pdbx_description
1 polymer ?
#
loop_
_entity_poly.entity_id
_entity_poly.type
_entity_poly.pdbx_seq_one_letter_code
_entity_poly.pdbx_strand_id
1 'polypeptide(L)'
;MDHCHTSDLISLEQALEKMLSQLSPLQQTESIALTAAAGRITAAPVISPIDVPPFANSAMDGYAVRLADLQANAPLPVAGKAFAGAPFDGDWPANTCVRIMTGAPVPVGTEAVIMQEQAEVSDAGVRFTAEVQAGQNIRLAGEDIRQGAGVLPAGVRLGAAQLPLLASLGVAEVQVMRKLKVAVFSTGDELQPVGQPLQAGQIYDTNRFAVRLMLEQLGCEVIDLGIIRDNQEALRAAFEQADSQADVVISSGGVSVGEADYTKQMLDELGEVSFWKLAIKPGKPFAFGKLKHAWFCGLPGNPVSAALTFYQLVQPLLAKLAGHSDWQLPPRLQARALTPLKKAPGRLDFQRGVFSSNAQGELEVSSTGHQGSHVFSSFSQGNCFIVLERDRGSVAVGEKVEIEPFNALLRS
;
A
#
# COMPACT_ATOMS: atom_id res chain seq x y z
N MET A 1 6.90 21.05 37.46
CA MET A 1 6.92 22.06 36.35
C MET A 1 8.17 21.76 35.54
N ASP A 2 8.02 20.90 34.53
CA ASP A 2 9.14 20.57 33.64
C ASP A 2 9.25 21.63 32.54
N HIS A 3 10.09 22.62 32.75
CA HIS A 3 10.61 23.48 31.69
C HIS A 3 11.67 22.69 30.90
N CYS A 4 11.22 21.75 30.08
CA CYS A 4 12.08 21.10 29.10
C CYS A 4 12.29 22.11 27.94
N HIS A 5 13.51 22.58 27.77
CA HIS A 5 13.93 23.48 26.69
C HIS A 5 13.43 22.96 25.33
N THR A 6 12.53 23.72 24.70
CA THR A 6 11.94 23.43 23.38
C THR A 6 12.92 23.58 22.22
N SER A 7 14.16 24.03 22.47
CA SER A 7 15.18 24.27 21.44
C SER A 7 15.80 23.01 20.82
N ASP A 8 15.64 21.83 21.44
CA ASP A 8 16.28 20.58 20.99
C ASP A 8 15.31 19.62 20.28
N LEU A 9 14.04 19.99 20.07
CA LEU A 9 13.06 19.15 19.44
C LEU A 9 13.02 19.37 17.93
N ILE A 10 13.22 18.29 17.15
CA ILE A 10 13.01 18.34 15.69
C ILE A 10 11.57 17.97 15.33
N SER A 11 11.02 18.57 14.29
CA SER A 11 9.69 18.23 13.80
C SER A 11 9.68 16.85 13.12
N LEU A 12 8.50 16.27 12.93
CA LEU A 12 8.34 15.01 12.23
C LEU A 12 8.83 15.12 10.78
N GLU A 13 8.51 16.24 10.12
CA GLU A 13 8.89 16.54 8.74
C GLU A 13 10.41 16.65 8.61
N GLN A 14 11.07 17.36 9.53
CA GLN A 14 12.52 17.48 9.55
C GLN A 14 13.20 16.12 9.80
N ALA A 15 12.62 15.28 10.67
CA ALA A 15 13.13 13.94 10.92
C ALA A 15 13.01 13.07 9.67
N LEU A 16 11.86 13.09 9.00
CA LEU A 16 11.63 12.38 7.75
C LEU A 16 12.60 12.83 6.65
N GLU A 17 12.75 14.13 6.45
CA GLU A 17 13.66 14.68 5.45
C GLU A 17 15.11 14.24 5.71
N LYS A 18 15.60 14.41 6.93
CA LYS A 18 16.95 13.98 7.32
C LYS A 18 17.18 12.48 7.14
N MET A 19 16.20 11.67 7.49
CA MET A 19 16.26 10.23 7.37
C MET A 19 16.22 9.80 5.91
N LEU A 20 15.20 10.22 5.17
CA LEU A 20 14.98 9.79 3.81
C LEU A 20 16.06 10.28 2.84
N SER A 21 16.67 11.46 3.07
CA SER A 21 17.76 11.97 2.23
C SER A 21 19.03 11.10 2.25
N GLN A 22 19.22 10.29 3.30
CA GLN A 22 20.38 9.38 3.43
C GLN A 22 20.14 8.03 2.76
N LEU A 23 18.89 7.69 2.43
CA LEU A 23 18.51 6.36 1.96
C LEU A 23 18.48 6.29 0.43
N SER A 24 18.93 5.16 -0.09
CA SER A 24 18.75 4.76 -1.48
C SER A 24 18.07 3.38 -1.53
N PRO A 25 17.22 3.11 -2.54
CA PRO A 25 16.64 1.79 -2.73
C PRO A 25 17.72 0.71 -2.84
N LEU A 26 17.43 -0.48 -2.35
CA LEU A 26 18.26 -1.65 -2.60
C LEU A 26 18.35 -1.91 -4.11
N GLN A 27 19.52 -2.40 -4.56
CA GLN A 27 19.74 -2.65 -5.99
C GLN A 27 19.48 -4.11 -6.39
N GLN A 28 19.18 -4.98 -5.42
CA GLN A 28 19.01 -6.41 -5.67
C GLN A 28 17.59 -6.71 -6.13
N THR A 29 17.49 -7.41 -7.26
CA THR A 29 16.23 -7.79 -7.93
C THR A 29 16.16 -9.28 -8.13
N GLU A 30 14.96 -9.80 -8.36
CA GLU A 30 14.71 -11.20 -8.69
C GLU A 30 13.54 -11.34 -9.67
N SER A 31 13.55 -12.40 -10.49
CA SER A 31 12.42 -12.77 -11.34
C SER A 31 11.55 -13.77 -10.58
N ILE A 32 10.26 -13.52 -10.50
CA ILE A 32 9.32 -14.41 -9.83
C ILE A 32 8.07 -14.64 -10.68
N ALA A 33 7.42 -15.78 -10.48
CA ALA A 33 6.14 -16.06 -11.10
C ALA A 33 5.09 -15.00 -10.72
N LEU A 34 4.28 -14.56 -11.68
CA LEU A 34 3.25 -13.55 -11.47
C LEU A 34 2.30 -13.92 -10.31
N THR A 35 1.97 -15.22 -10.17
CA THR A 35 1.12 -15.75 -9.11
C THR A 35 1.71 -15.60 -7.70
N ALA A 36 3.03 -15.42 -7.58
CA ALA A 36 3.73 -15.20 -6.31
C ALA A 36 4.07 -13.72 -6.07
N ALA A 37 3.65 -12.82 -6.95
CA ALA A 37 4.11 -11.44 -6.95
C ALA A 37 3.26 -10.47 -6.10
N ALA A 38 2.21 -10.96 -5.44
CA ALA A 38 1.38 -10.11 -4.58
C ALA A 38 2.21 -9.43 -3.46
N GLY A 39 2.04 -8.11 -3.33
CA GLY A 39 2.76 -7.29 -2.35
C GLY A 39 4.22 -6.98 -2.70
N ARG A 40 4.75 -7.51 -3.81
CA ARG A 40 6.12 -7.22 -4.29
C ARG A 40 6.18 -5.86 -5.01
N ILE A 41 7.36 -5.31 -5.12
CA ILE A 41 7.61 -4.03 -5.80
C ILE A 41 8.28 -4.29 -7.14
N THR A 42 7.78 -3.70 -8.23
CA THR A 42 8.39 -3.81 -9.55
C THR A 42 9.79 -3.21 -9.58
N ALA A 43 10.76 -3.96 -10.11
CA ALA A 43 12.16 -3.52 -10.24
C ALA A 43 12.43 -2.80 -11.56
N ALA A 44 11.62 -3.05 -12.58
CA ALA A 44 11.72 -2.48 -13.91
C ALA A 44 10.34 -2.12 -14.45
N PRO A 45 10.25 -1.19 -15.41
CA PRO A 45 9.00 -0.94 -16.11
C PRO A 45 8.50 -2.19 -16.83
N VAL A 46 7.19 -2.43 -16.80
CA VAL A 46 6.55 -3.50 -17.55
C VAL A 46 5.99 -2.92 -18.85
N ILE A 47 6.43 -3.48 -19.96
CA ILE A 47 6.01 -3.09 -21.31
C ILE A 47 5.07 -4.18 -21.84
N SER A 48 3.97 -3.78 -22.47
CA SER A 48 3.01 -4.74 -23.02
C SER A 48 3.61 -5.50 -24.20
N PRO A 49 3.65 -6.86 -24.14
CA PRO A 49 4.12 -7.67 -25.27
C PRO A 49 3.07 -7.85 -26.38
N ILE A 50 1.81 -7.49 -26.11
CA ILE A 50 0.67 -7.69 -27.03
C ILE A 50 -0.28 -6.49 -26.99
N ASP A 51 -1.19 -6.42 -27.95
CA ASP A 51 -2.37 -5.57 -27.87
C ASP A 51 -3.40 -6.14 -26.89
N VAL A 52 -4.17 -5.29 -26.22
CA VAL A 52 -5.34 -5.67 -25.43
C VAL A 52 -6.52 -4.82 -25.86
N PRO A 53 -7.59 -5.41 -26.38
CA PRO A 53 -7.69 -6.82 -26.80
C PRO A 53 -6.74 -7.14 -27.97
N PRO A 54 -6.35 -8.44 -28.17
CA PRO A 54 -5.36 -8.81 -29.18
C PRO A 54 -5.93 -8.81 -30.63
N PHE A 55 -7.22 -8.64 -30.78
CA PHE A 55 -7.92 -8.56 -32.07
C PHE A 55 -9.17 -7.69 -31.93
N ALA A 56 -9.67 -7.16 -33.05
CA ALA A 56 -10.96 -6.46 -33.06
C ALA A 56 -12.09 -7.44 -32.74
N ASN A 57 -12.96 -7.05 -31.80
CA ASN A 57 -14.05 -7.92 -31.32
C ASN A 57 -15.37 -7.16 -31.16
N SER A 58 -16.46 -7.90 -31.08
CA SER A 58 -17.78 -7.32 -30.86
C SER A 58 -17.95 -6.84 -29.42
N ALA A 59 -18.45 -5.62 -29.26
CA ALA A 59 -18.85 -5.07 -27.98
C ALA A 59 -20.23 -5.58 -27.50
N MET A 60 -21.05 -6.12 -28.42
CA MET A 60 -22.43 -6.51 -28.18
C MET A 60 -22.80 -7.85 -28.81
N ASP A 61 -23.83 -8.48 -28.31
CA ASP A 61 -24.49 -9.59 -28.98
C ASP A 61 -25.34 -9.03 -30.14
N GLY A 62 -25.11 -9.54 -31.35
CA GLY A 62 -25.78 -8.95 -32.49
C GLY A 62 -25.38 -9.58 -33.80
N TYR A 63 -25.23 -8.74 -34.82
CA TYR A 63 -24.92 -9.14 -36.18
C TYR A 63 -23.83 -8.26 -36.77
N ALA A 64 -22.78 -8.87 -37.25
CA ALA A 64 -21.74 -8.20 -38.03
C ALA A 64 -22.28 -7.93 -39.44
N VAL A 65 -22.13 -6.71 -39.92
CA VAL A 65 -22.64 -6.24 -41.20
C VAL A 65 -21.61 -5.42 -41.98
N ARG A 66 -21.78 -5.37 -43.26
CA ARG A 66 -21.19 -4.35 -44.15
C ARG A 66 -22.24 -3.29 -44.44
N LEU A 67 -21.89 -2.03 -44.40
CA LEU A 67 -22.81 -0.92 -44.58
C LEU A 67 -23.48 -0.93 -45.98
N ALA A 68 -22.73 -1.40 -46.99
CA ALA A 68 -23.24 -1.54 -48.35
C ALA A 68 -24.43 -2.52 -48.44
N ASP A 69 -24.45 -3.59 -47.63
CA ASP A 69 -25.48 -4.61 -47.61
C ASP A 69 -26.79 -4.12 -46.97
N LEU A 70 -26.76 -3.02 -46.23
CA LEU A 70 -27.93 -2.42 -45.53
C LEU A 70 -28.74 -1.47 -46.43
N GLN A 71 -28.18 -0.99 -47.54
CA GLN A 71 -28.77 0.05 -48.39
C GLN A 71 -30.12 -0.37 -49.00
N ALA A 72 -30.32 -1.65 -49.28
CA ALA A 72 -31.55 -2.16 -49.84
C ALA A 72 -32.74 -2.28 -48.85
N ASN A 73 -32.47 -2.08 -47.55
CA ASN A 73 -33.42 -2.29 -46.45
C ASN A 73 -34.17 -3.64 -46.51
N ALA A 74 -33.56 -4.65 -47.09
CA ALA A 74 -34.04 -6.01 -47.23
C ALA A 74 -33.53 -6.89 -46.07
N PRO A 75 -34.24 -7.94 -45.66
CA PRO A 75 -33.73 -8.90 -44.68
C PRO A 75 -32.43 -9.56 -45.19
N LEU A 76 -31.41 -9.63 -44.35
CA LEU A 76 -30.12 -10.27 -44.65
C LEU A 76 -30.10 -11.70 -44.09
N PRO A 77 -29.95 -12.75 -44.95
CA PRO A 77 -29.70 -14.10 -44.45
C PRO A 77 -28.46 -14.17 -43.56
N VAL A 78 -28.47 -15.06 -42.56
CA VAL A 78 -27.36 -15.29 -41.67
C VAL A 78 -26.38 -16.28 -42.32
N ALA A 79 -25.18 -15.83 -42.70
CA ALA A 79 -24.17 -16.66 -43.33
C ALA A 79 -23.49 -17.62 -42.36
N GLY A 80 -23.44 -17.26 -41.06
CA GLY A 80 -22.84 -18.07 -40.04
C GLY A 80 -22.84 -17.39 -38.68
N LYS A 81 -22.03 -17.95 -37.74
CA LYS A 81 -21.95 -17.47 -36.35
C LYS A 81 -20.51 -17.30 -35.92
N ALA A 82 -20.23 -16.26 -35.16
CA ALA A 82 -18.95 -15.99 -34.49
C ALA A 82 -19.14 -15.97 -32.97
N PHE A 83 -18.35 -16.72 -32.26
CA PHE A 83 -18.34 -16.79 -30.79
C PHE A 83 -16.96 -16.43 -30.23
N ALA A 84 -16.92 -16.03 -28.97
CA ALA A 84 -15.66 -15.93 -28.26
C ALA A 84 -14.96 -17.32 -28.24
N GLY A 85 -13.69 -17.36 -28.68
CA GLY A 85 -12.95 -18.61 -28.83
C GLY A 85 -13.30 -19.45 -30.08
N ALA A 86 -14.31 -19.08 -30.89
CA ALA A 86 -14.69 -19.72 -32.14
C ALA A 86 -15.01 -18.66 -33.19
N PRO A 87 -14.00 -18.10 -33.85
CA PRO A 87 -14.18 -17.10 -34.89
C PRO A 87 -14.95 -17.67 -36.08
N PHE A 88 -15.66 -16.79 -36.81
CA PHE A 88 -16.26 -17.18 -38.07
C PHE A 88 -15.18 -17.34 -39.15
N ASP A 89 -15.11 -18.52 -39.74
CA ASP A 89 -14.13 -18.90 -40.76
C ASP A 89 -14.79 -19.31 -42.12
N GLY A 90 -16.12 -19.15 -42.22
CA GLY A 90 -16.88 -19.47 -43.43
C GLY A 90 -16.82 -18.37 -44.50
N ASP A 91 -17.43 -18.69 -45.67
CA ASP A 91 -17.67 -17.70 -46.73
C ASP A 91 -18.72 -16.69 -46.23
N TRP A 92 -18.45 -15.40 -46.50
CA TRP A 92 -19.36 -14.32 -46.19
C TRP A 92 -19.88 -13.65 -47.48
N PRO A 93 -20.92 -14.17 -48.10
CA PRO A 93 -21.48 -13.62 -49.35
C PRO A 93 -22.01 -12.18 -49.17
N ALA A 94 -22.07 -11.43 -50.25
CA ALA A 94 -22.73 -10.13 -50.27
C ALA A 94 -24.23 -10.29 -49.93
N ASN A 95 -24.81 -9.26 -49.33
CA ASN A 95 -26.21 -9.23 -48.86
C ASN A 95 -26.53 -10.30 -47.80
N THR A 96 -25.54 -10.63 -46.93
CA THR A 96 -25.71 -11.49 -45.76
C THR A 96 -25.11 -10.84 -44.52
N CYS A 97 -25.47 -11.29 -43.33
CA CYS A 97 -24.88 -10.90 -42.05
C CYS A 97 -24.33 -12.11 -41.32
N VAL A 98 -23.45 -11.88 -40.34
CA VAL A 98 -22.93 -12.92 -39.47
C VAL A 98 -23.42 -12.70 -38.03
N ARG A 99 -24.07 -13.69 -37.44
CA ARG A 99 -24.48 -13.66 -36.04
C ARG A 99 -23.20 -13.62 -35.19
N ILE A 100 -23.08 -12.62 -34.34
CA ILE A 100 -21.86 -12.43 -33.50
C ILE A 100 -22.23 -12.22 -32.04
N MET A 101 -21.41 -12.77 -31.16
CA MET A 101 -21.58 -12.61 -29.71
C MET A 101 -20.48 -11.67 -29.16
N THR A 102 -20.78 -11.06 -28.04
CA THR A 102 -19.84 -10.17 -27.34
C THR A 102 -18.48 -10.86 -27.10
N GLY A 103 -17.40 -10.17 -27.41
CA GLY A 103 -16.05 -10.69 -27.30
C GLY A 103 -15.59 -11.60 -28.45
N ALA A 104 -16.48 -11.96 -29.38
CA ALA A 104 -16.10 -12.72 -30.58
C ALA A 104 -15.27 -11.86 -31.53
N PRO A 105 -14.21 -12.42 -32.18
CA PRO A 105 -13.48 -11.73 -33.23
C PRO A 105 -14.45 -11.32 -34.35
N VAL A 106 -14.40 -10.06 -34.79
CA VAL A 106 -15.21 -9.62 -35.91
C VAL A 106 -14.67 -10.21 -37.22
N PRO A 107 -15.54 -10.77 -38.08
CA PRO A 107 -15.12 -11.28 -39.40
C PRO A 107 -14.47 -10.18 -40.23
N VAL A 108 -13.55 -10.58 -41.11
CA VAL A 108 -12.88 -9.65 -42.03
C VAL A 108 -13.93 -8.99 -42.95
N GLY A 109 -13.86 -7.66 -43.03
CA GLY A 109 -14.83 -6.88 -43.80
C GLY A 109 -16.05 -6.39 -42.98
N THR A 110 -16.09 -6.69 -41.68
CA THR A 110 -17.11 -6.10 -40.79
C THR A 110 -16.88 -4.59 -40.69
N GLU A 111 -17.94 -3.82 -40.98
CA GLU A 111 -17.92 -2.36 -40.82
C GLU A 111 -18.68 -1.88 -39.60
N ALA A 112 -19.67 -2.69 -39.10
CA ALA A 112 -20.39 -2.43 -37.88
C ALA A 112 -20.95 -3.72 -37.27
N VAL A 113 -21.26 -3.68 -35.98
CA VAL A 113 -22.10 -4.69 -35.30
C VAL A 113 -23.39 -4.03 -34.83
N ILE A 114 -24.53 -4.60 -35.27
CA ILE A 114 -25.85 -4.14 -34.85
C ILE A 114 -26.32 -5.04 -33.71
N MET A 115 -26.78 -4.43 -32.61
CA MET A 115 -27.28 -5.17 -31.46
C MET A 115 -28.50 -6.01 -31.82
N GLN A 116 -28.64 -7.17 -31.21
CA GLN A 116 -29.81 -8.07 -31.46
C GLN A 116 -31.15 -7.42 -31.11
N GLU A 117 -31.19 -6.46 -30.18
CA GLU A 117 -32.39 -5.71 -29.78
C GLU A 117 -32.85 -4.75 -30.88
N GLN A 118 -32.01 -4.47 -31.88
CA GLN A 118 -32.31 -3.63 -33.05
C GLN A 118 -32.48 -4.46 -34.30
N ALA A 119 -32.75 -5.76 -34.15
CA ALA A 119 -32.87 -6.72 -35.25
C ALA A 119 -34.18 -7.49 -35.15
N GLU A 120 -34.93 -7.56 -36.26
CA GLU A 120 -36.13 -8.37 -36.44
C GLU A 120 -35.76 -9.62 -37.23
N VAL A 121 -35.87 -10.79 -36.59
CA VAL A 121 -35.57 -12.08 -37.21
C VAL A 121 -36.80 -12.70 -37.85
N SER A 122 -36.74 -13.13 -39.11
CA SER A 122 -37.75 -13.83 -39.85
C SER A 122 -37.18 -15.00 -40.67
N ASP A 123 -38.01 -15.80 -41.27
CA ASP A 123 -37.60 -16.87 -42.20
C ASP A 123 -36.82 -16.34 -43.44
N ALA A 124 -37.03 -15.09 -43.82
CA ALA A 124 -36.34 -14.44 -44.92
C ALA A 124 -34.94 -13.87 -44.53
N GLY A 125 -34.64 -13.84 -43.24
CA GLY A 125 -33.39 -13.27 -42.71
C GLY A 125 -33.61 -12.25 -41.58
N VAL A 126 -32.64 -11.41 -41.35
CA VAL A 126 -32.59 -10.41 -40.29
C VAL A 126 -32.77 -9.02 -40.90
N ARG A 127 -33.76 -8.28 -40.43
CA ARG A 127 -34.00 -6.87 -40.76
C ARG A 127 -33.48 -6.00 -39.61
N PHE A 128 -32.81 -4.91 -39.94
CA PHE A 128 -32.30 -3.96 -38.94
C PHE A 128 -33.15 -2.70 -38.90
N THR A 129 -33.51 -2.25 -37.71
CA THR A 129 -34.45 -1.12 -37.46
C THR A 129 -33.72 0.18 -37.10
N ALA A 130 -32.43 0.15 -36.88
CA ALA A 130 -31.62 1.30 -36.45
C ALA A 130 -30.76 1.83 -37.61
N GLU A 131 -30.45 3.13 -37.55
CA GLU A 131 -29.32 3.70 -38.30
C GLU A 131 -28.01 3.16 -37.79
N VAL A 132 -27.11 2.81 -38.69
CA VAL A 132 -25.85 2.16 -38.39
C VAL A 132 -24.68 3.03 -38.85
N GLN A 133 -23.71 3.22 -37.98
CA GLN A 133 -22.50 3.97 -38.27
C GLN A 133 -21.30 3.04 -38.39
N ALA A 134 -20.34 3.41 -39.23
CA ALA A 134 -19.07 2.68 -39.35
C ALA A 134 -18.34 2.61 -38.00
N GLY A 135 -17.82 1.42 -37.64
CA GLY A 135 -17.14 1.15 -36.36
C GLY A 135 -18.08 0.92 -35.17
N GLN A 136 -19.42 1.04 -35.35
CA GLN A 136 -20.37 0.87 -34.27
C GLN A 136 -20.25 -0.51 -33.62
N ASN A 137 -20.16 -0.54 -32.29
CA ASN A 137 -20.05 -1.74 -31.44
C ASN A 137 -18.85 -2.66 -31.79
N ILE A 138 -17.79 -2.13 -32.37
CA ILE A 138 -16.54 -2.83 -32.62
C ILE A 138 -15.48 -2.26 -31.66
N ARG A 139 -14.89 -3.11 -30.81
CA ARG A 139 -13.68 -2.79 -30.04
C ARG A 139 -12.48 -3.11 -30.92
N LEU A 140 -11.58 -2.16 -31.06
CA LEU A 140 -10.37 -2.34 -31.88
C LEU A 140 -9.27 -3.10 -31.13
N ALA A 141 -8.40 -3.78 -31.86
CA ALA A 141 -7.17 -4.31 -31.29
C ALA A 141 -6.37 -3.19 -30.62
N GLY A 142 -5.88 -3.42 -29.39
CA GLY A 142 -5.10 -2.44 -28.64
C GLY A 142 -5.91 -1.23 -28.13
N GLU A 143 -7.23 -1.30 -28.10
CA GLU A 143 -8.08 -0.19 -27.65
C GLU A 143 -7.81 0.16 -26.17
N ASP A 144 -7.55 -0.83 -25.31
CA ASP A 144 -7.16 -0.66 -23.92
C ASP A 144 -5.65 -0.45 -23.79
N ILE A 145 -4.86 -1.39 -24.29
CA ILE A 145 -3.39 -1.34 -24.23
C ILE A 145 -2.80 -1.75 -25.57
N ARG A 146 -1.91 -0.91 -26.10
CA ARG A 146 -1.17 -1.22 -27.33
C ARG A 146 0.09 -1.99 -27.02
N GLN A 147 0.47 -2.91 -27.90
CA GLN A 147 1.78 -3.55 -27.88
C GLN A 147 2.89 -2.50 -27.83
N GLY A 148 3.87 -2.67 -26.95
CA GLY A 148 4.97 -1.73 -26.71
C GLY A 148 4.65 -0.59 -25.78
N ALA A 149 3.40 -0.44 -25.31
CA ALA A 149 3.06 0.59 -24.31
C ALA A 149 3.63 0.23 -22.94
N GLY A 150 4.08 1.25 -22.19
CA GLY A 150 4.43 1.12 -20.78
C GLY A 150 3.17 0.94 -19.93
N VAL A 151 3.10 -0.17 -19.21
CA VAL A 151 1.91 -0.55 -18.41
C VAL A 151 2.08 -0.21 -16.95
N LEU A 152 3.23 -0.54 -16.39
CA LEU A 152 3.60 -0.18 -15.01
C LEU A 152 5.02 0.36 -14.99
N PRO A 153 5.31 1.44 -14.26
CA PRO A 153 6.68 1.85 -14.00
C PRO A 153 7.37 0.92 -13.00
N ALA A 154 8.67 1.08 -12.81
CA ALA A 154 9.39 0.53 -11.66
C ALA A 154 8.91 1.20 -10.37
N GLY A 155 8.99 0.47 -9.24
CA GLY A 155 8.66 0.99 -7.92
C GLY A 155 7.19 0.90 -7.53
N VAL A 156 6.37 0.19 -8.31
CA VAL A 156 4.94 -0.01 -8.00
C VAL A 156 4.73 -1.27 -7.19
N ARG A 157 3.93 -1.18 -6.13
CA ARG A 157 3.51 -2.34 -5.35
C ARG A 157 2.42 -3.10 -6.09
N LEU A 158 2.67 -4.38 -6.35
CA LEU A 158 1.76 -5.26 -7.07
C LEU A 158 0.61 -5.74 -6.18
N GLY A 159 -0.59 -5.37 -6.53
CA GLY A 159 -1.82 -5.73 -5.82
C GLY A 159 -2.92 -6.21 -6.76
N ALA A 160 -4.15 -6.23 -6.27
CA ALA A 160 -5.32 -6.70 -7.01
C ALA A 160 -5.66 -5.85 -8.25
N ALA A 161 -5.16 -4.62 -8.36
CA ALA A 161 -5.33 -3.81 -9.56
C ALA A 161 -4.24 -4.08 -10.61
N GLN A 162 -3.00 -4.37 -10.19
CA GLN A 162 -1.85 -4.54 -11.07
C GLN A 162 -1.70 -5.97 -11.59
N LEU A 163 -1.88 -6.97 -10.74
CA LEU A 163 -1.64 -8.37 -11.12
C LEU A 163 -2.59 -8.88 -12.21
N PRO A 164 -3.93 -8.63 -12.17
CA PRO A 164 -4.82 -9.01 -13.26
C PRO A 164 -4.49 -8.28 -14.57
N LEU A 165 -4.05 -7.02 -14.48
CA LEU A 165 -3.58 -6.27 -15.64
C LEU A 165 -2.39 -6.97 -16.30
N LEU A 166 -1.37 -7.37 -15.54
CA LEU A 166 -0.22 -8.11 -16.07
C LEU A 166 -0.62 -9.50 -16.60
N ALA A 167 -1.57 -10.15 -15.95
CA ALA A 167 -2.11 -11.42 -16.42
C ALA A 167 -2.82 -11.29 -17.77
N SER A 168 -3.55 -10.20 -18.04
CA SER A 168 -4.20 -9.94 -19.33
C SER A 168 -3.20 -9.76 -20.48
N LEU A 169 -1.96 -9.41 -20.17
CA LEU A 169 -0.85 -9.30 -21.11
C LEU A 169 -0.13 -10.63 -21.37
N GLY A 170 -0.50 -11.70 -20.67
CA GLY A 170 0.20 -12.99 -20.73
C GLY A 170 1.55 -13.00 -20.02
N VAL A 171 1.81 -12.05 -19.12
CA VAL A 171 3.08 -11.98 -18.36
C VAL A 171 3.11 -13.12 -17.36
N ALA A 172 4.03 -14.06 -17.52
CA ALA A 172 4.19 -15.21 -16.63
C ALA A 172 5.09 -14.91 -15.43
N GLU A 173 6.10 -14.07 -15.64
CA GLU A 173 7.09 -13.68 -14.63
C GLU A 173 7.27 -12.17 -14.61
N VAL A 174 7.63 -11.62 -13.46
CA VAL A 174 7.87 -10.20 -13.28
C VAL A 174 9.17 -9.96 -12.51
N GLN A 175 9.93 -8.92 -12.93
CA GLN A 175 11.11 -8.46 -12.22
C GLN A 175 10.68 -7.60 -11.03
N VAL A 176 11.09 -8.02 -9.83
CA VAL A 176 10.73 -7.34 -8.58
C VAL A 176 11.97 -7.05 -7.73
N MET A 177 11.83 -6.07 -6.86
CA MET A 177 12.83 -5.81 -5.84
C MET A 177 12.87 -7.00 -4.86
N ARG A 178 14.05 -7.38 -4.40
CA ARG A 178 14.23 -8.38 -3.33
C ARG A 178 13.49 -7.89 -2.05
N LYS A 179 12.93 -8.81 -1.29
CA LYS A 179 12.37 -8.47 0.03
C LYS A 179 13.44 -7.88 0.94
N LEU A 180 13.08 -6.85 1.71
CA LEU A 180 13.92 -6.32 2.78
C LEU A 180 14.06 -7.36 3.90
N LYS A 181 15.28 -7.56 4.39
CA LYS A 181 15.56 -8.32 5.61
C LYS A 181 15.61 -7.37 6.78
N VAL A 182 14.75 -7.56 7.76
CA VAL A 182 14.64 -6.68 8.93
C VAL A 182 14.80 -7.49 10.19
N ALA A 183 15.89 -7.21 10.94
CA ALA A 183 16.09 -7.79 12.26
C ALA A 183 15.34 -6.97 13.31
N VAL A 184 14.67 -7.65 14.23
CA VAL A 184 13.93 -7.01 15.32
C VAL A 184 14.26 -7.69 16.65
N PHE A 185 14.45 -6.89 17.70
CA PHE A 185 14.59 -7.36 19.08
C PHE A 185 14.06 -6.32 20.08
N SER A 186 13.74 -6.76 21.27
CA SER A 186 13.43 -5.90 22.41
C SER A 186 14.52 -5.97 23.46
N THR A 187 14.71 -4.90 24.21
CA THR A 187 15.60 -4.88 25.39
C THR A 187 14.80 -4.48 26.62
N GLY A 188 15.09 -5.11 27.75
CA GLY A 188 14.46 -4.84 29.04
C GLY A 188 14.36 -6.11 29.88
N ASP A 189 14.88 -6.07 31.10
CA ASP A 189 14.84 -7.20 32.04
C ASP A 189 13.41 -7.46 32.59
N GLU A 190 12.51 -6.47 32.43
CA GLU A 190 11.10 -6.57 32.77
C GLU A 190 10.29 -7.38 31.74
N LEU A 191 10.84 -7.63 30.53
CA LEU A 191 10.11 -8.22 29.44
C LEU A 191 10.04 -9.75 29.54
N GLN A 192 8.85 -10.30 29.26
CA GLN A 192 8.61 -11.73 29.14
C GLN A 192 8.00 -12.08 27.77
N PRO A 193 8.37 -13.23 27.20
CA PRO A 193 7.70 -13.76 26.01
C PRO A 193 6.22 -14.03 26.29
N VAL A 194 5.38 -13.83 25.25
CA VAL A 194 3.95 -14.18 25.30
C VAL A 194 3.78 -15.66 25.61
N GLY A 195 2.87 -15.98 26.52
CA GLY A 195 2.58 -17.36 26.96
C GLY A 195 3.39 -17.84 28.17
N GLN A 196 4.37 -17.10 28.65
CA GLN A 196 5.09 -17.39 29.89
C GLN A 196 4.42 -16.70 31.08
N PRO A 197 4.38 -17.32 32.30
CA PRO A 197 3.85 -16.65 33.49
C PRO A 197 4.64 -15.40 33.85
N LEU A 198 3.96 -14.32 34.22
CA LEU A 198 4.59 -13.10 34.70
C LEU A 198 5.01 -13.24 36.17
N GLN A 199 6.22 -12.82 36.50
CA GLN A 199 6.66 -12.56 37.87
C GLN A 199 6.38 -11.11 38.27
N ALA A 200 6.56 -10.78 39.53
CA ALA A 200 6.37 -9.41 40.01
C ALA A 200 7.30 -8.44 39.27
N GLY A 201 6.76 -7.37 38.72
CA GLY A 201 7.50 -6.36 37.96
C GLY A 201 7.68 -6.68 36.48
N GLN A 202 7.26 -7.83 36.00
CA GLN A 202 7.37 -8.20 34.58
C GLN A 202 6.13 -7.85 33.78
N ILE A 203 6.35 -7.61 32.49
CA ILE A 203 5.32 -7.34 31.47
C ILE A 203 5.59 -8.17 30.21
N TYR A 204 4.56 -8.40 29.39
CA TYR A 204 4.76 -9.05 28.10
C TYR A 204 5.39 -8.11 27.08
N ASP A 205 6.26 -8.67 26.22
CA ASP A 205 6.88 -7.99 25.08
C ASP A 205 5.85 -7.78 23.95
N THR A 206 5.09 -6.71 24.05
CA THR A 206 4.06 -6.36 23.05
C THR A 206 4.63 -5.56 21.89
N ASN A 207 5.72 -4.80 22.10
CA ASN A 207 6.30 -3.93 21.06
C ASN A 207 6.89 -4.74 19.93
N ARG A 208 7.77 -5.69 20.22
CA ARG A 208 8.38 -6.57 19.21
C ARG A 208 7.33 -7.35 18.45
N PHE A 209 6.32 -7.85 19.17
CA PHE A 209 5.20 -8.56 18.54
C PHE A 209 4.44 -7.66 17.53
N ALA A 210 4.11 -6.41 17.90
CA ALA A 210 3.44 -5.46 17.02
C ALA A 210 4.32 -5.07 15.83
N VAL A 211 5.60 -4.77 16.06
CA VAL A 211 6.55 -4.41 15.00
C VAL A 211 6.73 -5.56 14.02
N ARG A 212 6.88 -6.79 14.51
CA ARG A 212 6.97 -7.99 13.67
C ARG A 212 5.75 -8.13 12.75
N LEU A 213 4.53 -8.01 13.29
CA LEU A 213 3.30 -8.08 12.48
C LEU A 213 3.26 -7.00 11.40
N MET A 214 3.63 -5.75 11.75
CA MET A 214 3.69 -4.66 10.77
C MET A 214 4.73 -4.91 9.68
N LEU A 215 5.90 -5.47 10.02
CA LEU A 215 6.93 -5.85 9.05
C LEU A 215 6.47 -6.96 8.10
N GLU A 216 5.80 -8.00 8.62
CA GLU A 216 5.23 -9.08 7.83
C GLU A 216 4.17 -8.56 6.84
N GLN A 217 3.30 -7.63 7.27
CA GLN A 217 2.31 -6.98 6.40
C GLN A 217 2.94 -6.08 5.31
N LEU A 218 4.10 -5.49 5.61
CA LEU A 218 4.88 -4.75 4.61
C LEU A 218 5.61 -5.66 3.61
N GLY A 219 5.60 -6.97 3.85
CA GLY A 219 6.24 -7.97 3.01
C GLY A 219 7.74 -8.14 3.26
N CYS A 220 8.24 -7.69 4.41
CA CYS A 220 9.63 -7.90 4.82
C CYS A 220 9.91 -9.35 5.23
N GLU A 221 11.15 -9.79 5.07
CA GLU A 221 11.70 -10.98 5.70
C GLU A 221 12.16 -10.61 7.13
N VAL A 222 11.47 -11.12 8.14
CA VAL A 222 11.71 -10.74 9.53
C VAL A 222 12.68 -11.72 10.20
N ILE A 223 13.76 -11.18 10.78
CA ILE A 223 14.73 -11.90 11.61
C ILE A 223 14.46 -11.52 13.07
N ASP A 224 13.70 -12.35 13.78
CA ASP A 224 13.31 -12.10 15.16
C ASP A 224 14.36 -12.63 16.13
N LEU A 225 15.13 -11.73 16.77
CA LEU A 225 16.18 -12.06 17.74
C LEU A 225 15.66 -12.17 19.18
N GLY A 226 14.36 -11.95 19.41
CA GLY A 226 13.75 -12.12 20.72
C GLY A 226 14.00 -10.96 21.69
N ILE A 227 13.98 -11.28 22.97
CA ILE A 227 14.27 -10.35 24.07
C ILE A 227 15.75 -10.46 24.44
N ILE A 228 16.46 -9.36 24.34
CA ILE A 228 17.89 -9.28 24.68
C ILE A 228 18.01 -8.71 26.10
N ARG A 229 18.84 -9.35 26.92
CA ARG A 229 19.14 -8.88 28.27
C ARG A 229 19.81 -7.52 28.24
N ASP A 230 19.51 -6.67 29.21
CA ASP A 230 20.07 -5.32 29.28
C ASP A 230 21.50 -5.32 29.88
N ASN A 231 22.41 -5.99 29.16
CA ASN A 231 23.85 -5.96 29.43
C ASN A 231 24.66 -5.76 28.13
N GLN A 232 25.84 -5.18 28.26
CA GLN A 232 26.69 -4.78 27.13
C GLN A 232 27.04 -5.94 26.18
N GLU A 233 27.36 -7.11 26.73
CA GLU A 233 27.82 -8.26 25.94
C GLU A 233 26.66 -8.82 25.07
N ALA A 234 25.48 -9.02 25.68
CA ALA A 234 24.32 -9.52 24.98
C ALA A 234 23.81 -8.53 23.92
N LEU A 235 23.79 -7.23 24.26
CA LEU A 235 23.40 -6.17 23.32
C LEU A 235 24.37 -6.09 22.14
N ARG A 236 25.70 -6.09 22.39
CA ARG A 236 26.73 -6.09 21.34
C ARG A 236 26.56 -7.28 20.40
N ALA A 237 26.44 -8.49 20.95
CA ALA A 237 26.25 -9.69 20.15
C ALA A 237 24.97 -9.63 19.29
N ALA A 238 23.86 -9.12 19.84
CA ALA A 238 22.61 -8.97 19.11
C ALA A 238 22.73 -7.94 17.97
N PHE A 239 23.39 -6.80 18.21
CA PHE A 239 23.62 -5.80 17.17
C PHE A 239 24.54 -6.30 16.06
N GLU A 240 25.65 -6.96 16.40
CA GLU A 240 26.59 -7.53 15.43
C GLU A 240 25.91 -8.63 14.59
N GLN A 241 25.13 -9.50 15.22
CA GLN A 241 24.34 -10.51 14.52
C GLN A 241 23.33 -9.85 13.58
N ALA A 242 22.53 -8.91 14.07
CA ALA A 242 21.53 -8.21 13.29
C ALA A 242 22.14 -7.46 12.09
N ASP A 243 23.24 -6.72 12.31
CA ASP A 243 23.93 -5.96 11.27
C ASP A 243 24.49 -6.84 10.16
N SER A 244 24.93 -8.07 10.49
CA SER A 244 25.47 -9.00 9.51
C SER A 244 24.42 -9.70 8.64
N GLN A 245 23.16 -9.75 9.08
CA GLN A 245 22.09 -10.54 8.46
C GLN A 245 20.97 -9.72 7.84
N ALA A 246 20.82 -8.45 8.23
CA ALA A 246 19.69 -7.63 7.86
C ALA A 246 20.08 -6.36 7.08
N ASP A 247 19.11 -5.79 6.36
CA ASP A 247 19.20 -4.47 5.74
C ASP A 247 18.84 -3.36 6.72
N VAL A 248 17.95 -3.69 7.66
CA VAL A 248 17.47 -2.78 8.71
C VAL A 248 17.42 -3.53 10.04
N VAL A 249 17.88 -2.88 11.09
CA VAL A 249 17.79 -3.35 12.48
C VAL A 249 16.84 -2.45 13.26
N ILE A 250 15.86 -3.04 13.91
CA ILE A 250 14.89 -2.33 14.74
C ILE A 250 15.00 -2.83 16.18
N SER A 251 15.30 -1.92 17.12
CA SER A 251 15.19 -2.23 18.55
C SER A 251 13.97 -1.55 19.17
N SER A 252 13.35 -2.20 20.14
CA SER A 252 12.34 -1.59 21.01
C SER A 252 12.86 -1.56 22.44
N GLY A 253 12.91 -0.37 23.04
CA GLY A 253 13.61 -0.11 24.29
C GLY A 253 15.07 0.35 24.08
N GLY A 254 15.77 0.69 25.16
CA GLY A 254 17.18 1.09 25.10
C GLY A 254 17.49 2.46 24.47
N VAL A 255 16.47 3.25 24.10
CA VAL A 255 16.65 4.59 23.51
C VAL A 255 16.19 5.73 24.43
N SER A 256 15.97 5.44 25.70
CA SER A 256 15.59 6.44 26.72
C SER A 256 16.79 7.26 27.16
N VAL A 257 16.59 8.55 27.43
CA VAL A 257 17.64 9.55 27.71
C VAL A 257 18.33 9.35 29.08
N GLY A 258 17.91 8.38 29.91
CA GLY A 258 18.43 8.18 31.28
C GLY A 258 19.19 6.85 31.50
N GLU A 259 18.88 5.81 30.72
CA GLU A 259 19.53 4.49 30.84
C GLU A 259 20.39 4.18 29.59
N ALA A 260 20.50 5.14 28.69
CA ALA A 260 21.05 4.99 27.34
C ALA A 260 22.56 5.05 27.22
N ASP A 261 23.32 5.21 28.29
CA ASP A 261 24.77 5.40 28.18
C ASP A 261 25.45 4.20 27.50
N TYR A 262 25.08 2.98 27.85
CA TYR A 262 25.65 1.78 27.21
C TYR A 262 25.21 1.60 25.77
N THR A 263 23.92 1.74 25.50
CA THR A 263 23.40 1.56 24.12
C THR A 263 23.93 2.65 23.20
N LYS A 264 24.01 3.88 23.68
CA LYS A 264 24.55 5.00 22.91
C LYS A 264 26.03 4.81 22.64
N GLN A 265 26.85 4.53 23.67
CA GLN A 265 28.26 4.29 23.51
C GLN A 265 28.55 3.13 22.54
N MET A 266 27.79 2.04 22.66
CA MET A 266 27.93 0.89 21.79
C MET A 266 27.55 1.21 20.35
N LEU A 267 26.46 1.97 20.12
CA LEU A 267 26.04 2.39 18.78
C LEU A 267 27.03 3.36 18.15
N ASP A 268 27.67 4.23 18.93
CA ASP A 268 28.76 5.09 18.47
C ASP A 268 30.02 4.29 18.06
N GLU A 269 30.24 3.11 18.67
CA GLU A 269 31.31 2.19 18.28
C GLU A 269 30.96 1.34 17.05
N LEU A 270 29.70 0.97 16.88
CA LEU A 270 29.22 0.08 15.82
C LEU A 270 28.82 0.80 14.53
N GLY A 271 28.64 2.12 14.58
CA GLY A 271 28.20 2.90 13.41
C GLY A 271 28.01 4.38 13.71
N GLU A 272 27.31 5.05 12.81
CA GLU A 272 26.96 6.47 12.92
C GLU A 272 25.47 6.60 13.26
N VAL A 273 25.13 6.61 14.56
CA VAL A 273 23.74 6.67 15.03
C VAL A 273 23.48 7.97 15.77
N SER A 274 22.39 8.64 15.40
CA SER A 274 21.92 9.87 16.03
C SER A 274 20.68 9.61 16.88
N PHE A 275 20.66 10.15 18.09
CA PHE A 275 19.49 10.11 18.98
C PHE A 275 18.70 11.40 18.84
N TRP A 276 17.44 11.29 18.43
CA TRP A 276 16.58 12.43 18.15
C TRP A 276 15.51 12.59 19.24
N LYS A 277 15.21 13.84 19.53
CA LYS A 277 14.04 14.22 20.33
C LYS A 277 13.00 14.80 19.40
N LEU A 278 11.95 14.03 19.12
CA LEU A 278 10.90 14.42 18.19
C LEU A 278 9.87 15.34 18.85
N ALA A 279 9.42 16.35 18.13
CA ALA A 279 8.33 17.24 18.53
C ALA A 279 6.94 16.61 18.32
N ILE A 280 6.80 15.30 18.61
CA ILE A 280 5.55 14.54 18.51
C ILE A 280 5.09 14.02 19.88
N LYS A 281 3.84 13.65 19.98
CA LYS A 281 3.23 13.02 21.16
C LYS A 281 2.18 12.00 20.70
N PRO A 282 2.32 10.74 21.21
CA PRO A 282 3.45 10.17 21.95
C PRO A 282 4.67 9.91 21.04
N GLY A 283 5.84 9.53 21.61
CA GLY A 283 6.99 9.09 20.81
C GLY A 283 8.14 10.10 20.70
N LYS A 284 8.50 10.76 21.80
CA LYS A 284 9.59 11.75 21.84
C LYS A 284 10.97 11.19 21.45
N PRO A 285 11.49 10.06 22.04
CA PRO A 285 12.79 9.53 21.67
C PRO A 285 12.72 8.68 20.41
N PHE A 286 13.70 8.82 19.55
CA PHE A 286 13.93 7.97 18.38
C PHE A 286 15.42 7.97 18.06
N ALA A 287 15.99 6.80 17.74
CA ALA A 287 17.34 6.68 17.27
C ALA A 287 17.34 6.24 15.80
N PHE A 288 18.20 6.86 14.99
CA PHE A 288 18.35 6.53 13.58
C PHE A 288 19.82 6.67 13.16
N GLY A 289 20.28 5.76 12.31
CA GLY A 289 21.62 5.84 11.76
C GLY A 289 21.98 4.62 10.93
N LYS A 290 23.27 4.53 10.61
CA LYS A 290 23.88 3.43 9.86
C LYS A 290 24.82 2.67 10.78
N LEU A 291 24.64 1.36 10.92
CA LEU A 291 25.63 0.43 11.42
C LEU A 291 26.67 0.16 10.30
N LYS A 292 27.49 -0.86 10.41
CA LYS A 292 28.46 -1.19 9.34
C LYS A 292 27.76 -1.51 8.01
N HIS A 293 26.65 -2.26 8.06
CA HIS A 293 25.93 -2.75 6.89
C HIS A 293 24.47 -2.33 6.89
N ALA A 294 23.78 -2.49 8.01
CA ALA A 294 22.35 -2.25 8.15
C ALA A 294 22.02 -0.81 8.57
N TRP A 295 20.83 -0.34 8.22
CA TRP A 295 20.23 0.85 8.83
C TRP A 295 19.66 0.49 10.20
N PHE A 296 19.74 1.42 11.14
CA PHE A 296 19.24 1.22 12.50
C PHE A 296 18.09 2.18 12.82
N CYS A 297 17.04 1.62 13.45
CA CYS A 297 15.92 2.37 14.02
C CYS A 297 15.67 1.92 15.45
N GLY A 298 15.87 2.82 16.42
CA GLY A 298 15.55 2.58 17.82
C GLY A 298 14.20 3.19 18.20
N LEU A 299 13.26 2.34 18.62
CA LEU A 299 11.90 2.73 18.97
C LEU A 299 11.76 2.96 20.48
N PRO A 300 10.83 3.86 20.89
CA PRO A 300 10.51 4.06 22.30
C PRO A 300 10.02 2.78 22.99
N GLY A 301 10.25 2.64 24.30
CA GLY A 301 9.76 1.52 25.09
C GLY A 301 8.23 1.51 25.31
N ASN A 302 7.57 2.68 25.37
CA ASN A 302 6.11 2.74 25.49
C ASN A 302 5.39 2.21 24.25
N PRO A 303 4.40 1.30 24.34
CA PRO A 303 3.86 0.57 23.20
C PRO A 303 3.15 1.46 22.17
N VAL A 304 2.38 2.45 22.60
CA VAL A 304 1.73 3.40 21.67
C VAL A 304 2.77 4.26 20.97
N SER A 305 3.84 4.65 21.68
CA SER A 305 4.94 5.43 21.12
C SER A 305 5.71 4.61 20.07
N ALA A 306 6.02 3.35 20.36
CA ALA A 306 6.71 2.46 19.44
C ALA A 306 5.90 2.26 18.14
N ALA A 307 4.61 1.93 18.26
CA ALA A 307 3.72 1.74 17.12
C ALA A 307 3.57 3.01 16.28
N LEU A 308 3.36 4.18 16.90
CA LEU A 308 3.26 5.45 16.19
C LEU A 308 4.57 5.82 15.48
N THR A 309 5.71 5.67 16.17
CA THR A 309 7.02 5.99 15.59
C THR A 309 7.33 5.05 14.43
N PHE A 310 7.01 3.76 14.55
CA PHE A 310 7.09 2.82 13.42
C PHE A 310 6.24 3.29 12.25
N TYR A 311 4.98 3.61 12.50
CA TYR A 311 4.02 4.01 11.48
C TYR A 311 4.46 5.29 10.75
N GLN A 312 4.94 6.30 11.48
CA GLN A 312 5.25 7.62 10.92
C GLN A 312 6.68 7.75 10.36
N LEU A 313 7.65 6.96 10.85
CA LEU A 313 9.06 7.08 10.46
C LEU A 313 9.60 5.80 9.82
N VAL A 314 9.38 4.64 10.43
CA VAL A 314 9.98 3.40 9.93
C VAL A 314 9.30 2.91 8.66
N GLN A 315 7.97 3.02 8.58
CA GLN A 315 7.23 2.64 7.38
C GLN A 315 7.72 3.37 6.11
N PRO A 316 7.86 4.73 6.07
CA PRO A 316 8.42 5.43 4.91
C PRO A 316 9.87 5.07 4.62
N LEU A 317 10.69 4.81 5.66
CA LEU A 317 12.06 4.32 5.50
C LEU A 317 12.08 2.98 4.74
N LEU A 318 11.27 2.02 5.20
CA LEU A 318 11.18 0.70 4.57
C LEU A 318 10.66 0.79 3.14
N ALA A 319 9.65 1.64 2.89
CA ALA A 319 9.12 1.88 1.55
C ALA A 319 10.22 2.39 0.61
N LYS A 320 11.02 3.37 1.06
CA LYS A 320 12.13 3.91 0.25
C LYS A 320 13.20 2.86 -0.02
N LEU A 321 13.64 2.11 0.99
CA LEU A 321 14.63 1.03 0.81
C LEU A 321 14.13 -0.09 -0.09
N ALA A 322 12.83 -0.41 -0.04
CA ALA A 322 12.20 -1.40 -0.91
C ALA A 322 12.02 -0.91 -2.36
N GLY A 323 12.33 0.35 -2.65
CA GLY A 323 12.14 0.93 -3.98
C GLY A 323 10.67 1.24 -4.31
N HIS A 324 9.79 1.38 -3.32
CA HIS A 324 8.38 1.72 -3.50
C HIS A 324 8.25 3.23 -3.81
N SER A 325 8.28 3.59 -5.09
CA SER A 325 8.42 4.98 -5.52
C SER A 325 7.15 5.82 -5.40
N ASP A 326 5.98 5.19 -5.43
CA ASP A 326 4.66 5.84 -5.30
C ASP A 326 4.07 5.73 -3.88
N TRP A 327 4.85 5.25 -2.91
CA TRP A 327 4.41 5.17 -1.53
C TRP A 327 4.15 6.57 -0.95
N GLN A 328 3.01 6.73 -0.32
CA GLN A 328 2.60 7.97 0.34
C GLN A 328 1.95 7.66 1.69
N LEU A 329 2.10 8.59 2.63
CA LEU A 329 1.32 8.56 3.86
C LEU A 329 -0.18 8.67 3.53
N PRO A 330 -1.06 8.08 4.37
CA PRO A 330 -2.50 8.30 4.23
C PRO A 330 -2.83 9.79 4.20
N PRO A 331 -3.80 10.22 3.38
CA PRO A 331 -4.21 11.61 3.32
C PRO A 331 -4.85 12.03 4.66
N ARG A 332 -4.55 13.25 5.10
CA ARG A 332 -5.26 13.86 6.22
C ARG A 332 -6.57 14.44 5.75
N LEU A 333 -7.62 14.16 6.50
CA LEU A 333 -8.99 14.57 6.21
C LEU A 333 -9.48 15.51 7.31
N GLN A 334 -10.40 16.40 6.99
CA GLN A 334 -11.04 17.27 7.97
C GLN A 334 -12.25 16.56 8.58
N ALA A 335 -12.33 16.52 9.90
CA ALA A 335 -13.46 15.97 10.63
C ALA A 335 -13.92 16.92 11.74
N ARG A 336 -15.19 16.83 12.15
CA ARG A 336 -15.73 17.57 13.27
C ARG A 336 -15.52 16.77 14.57
N ALA A 337 -14.93 17.37 15.58
CA ALA A 337 -14.76 16.74 16.90
C ALA A 337 -16.09 16.59 17.63
N LEU A 338 -16.45 15.36 17.98
CA LEU A 338 -17.65 15.04 18.80
C LEU A 338 -17.36 14.99 20.30
N THR A 339 -16.08 14.91 20.66
CA THR A 339 -15.61 14.89 22.05
C THR A 339 -14.57 15.98 22.25
N PRO A 340 -14.47 16.57 23.47
CA PRO A 340 -13.40 17.52 23.75
C PRO A 340 -12.05 16.81 23.73
N LEU A 341 -11.02 17.45 23.14
CA LEU A 341 -9.68 16.90 23.01
C LEU A 341 -8.71 17.75 23.83
N LYS A 342 -8.09 17.14 24.83
CA LYS A 342 -7.10 17.81 25.68
C LYS A 342 -5.75 17.84 24.96
N LYS A 343 -5.16 19.02 24.81
CA LYS A 343 -3.85 19.22 24.19
C LYS A 343 -3.13 20.41 24.83
N ALA A 344 -1.83 20.24 25.06
CA ALA A 344 -0.91 21.33 25.37
C ALA A 344 -0.10 21.69 24.10
N PRO A 345 0.13 22.96 23.79
CA PRO A 345 1.02 23.39 22.70
C PRO A 345 2.45 22.85 22.83
N GLY A 346 3.21 22.87 21.74
CA GLY A 346 4.64 22.57 21.67
C GLY A 346 5.00 21.28 20.94
N ARG A 347 4.06 20.34 20.74
CA ARG A 347 4.28 19.10 19.98
C ARG A 347 3.08 18.77 19.09
N LEU A 348 3.34 18.15 17.94
CA LEU A 348 2.32 17.52 17.10
C LEU A 348 1.74 16.32 17.87
N ASP A 349 0.43 16.30 18.12
CA ASP A 349 -0.22 15.27 18.95
C ASP A 349 -1.05 14.33 18.08
N PHE A 350 -0.77 13.03 18.18
CA PHE A 350 -1.50 11.95 17.50
C PHE A 350 -2.37 11.21 18.53
N GLN A 351 -3.63 11.61 18.65
CA GLN A 351 -4.60 10.94 19.51
C GLN A 351 -5.33 9.85 18.71
N ARG A 352 -5.68 8.75 19.36
CA ARG A 352 -6.46 7.68 18.72
C ARG A 352 -7.93 8.07 18.76
N GLY A 353 -8.59 7.94 17.61
CA GLY A 353 -9.98 8.32 17.42
C GLY A 353 -10.76 7.29 16.63
N VAL A 354 -12.08 7.44 16.69
CA VAL A 354 -13.03 6.73 15.83
C VAL A 354 -13.74 7.77 14.99
N PHE A 355 -13.53 7.73 13.68
CA PHE A 355 -14.23 8.59 12.74
C PHE A 355 -15.29 7.81 11.96
N SER A 356 -16.33 8.51 11.56
CA SER A 356 -17.40 8.03 10.69
C SER A 356 -17.98 9.21 9.91
N SER A 357 -18.78 8.94 8.88
CA SER A 357 -19.58 9.98 8.24
C SER A 357 -20.99 10.02 8.86
N ASN A 358 -21.52 11.25 9.04
CA ASN A 358 -22.89 11.45 9.47
C ASN A 358 -23.89 11.32 8.28
N ALA A 359 -25.17 11.51 8.55
CA ALA A 359 -26.23 11.40 7.54
C ALA A 359 -26.12 12.46 6.42
N GLN A 360 -25.37 13.54 6.63
CA GLN A 360 -25.10 14.61 5.66
C GLN A 360 -23.81 14.36 4.86
N GLY A 361 -23.08 13.26 5.16
CA GLY A 361 -21.79 12.93 4.53
C GLY A 361 -20.59 13.66 5.12
N GLU A 362 -20.76 14.43 6.21
CA GLU A 362 -19.65 15.08 6.90
C GLU A 362 -18.91 14.09 7.80
N LEU A 363 -17.58 14.22 7.85
CA LEU A 363 -16.77 13.39 8.74
C LEU A 363 -16.82 13.93 10.17
N GLU A 364 -17.05 13.02 11.08
CA GLU A 364 -17.07 13.25 12.52
C GLU A 364 -16.10 12.32 13.23
N VAL A 365 -15.48 12.77 14.32
CA VAL A 365 -14.50 11.97 15.08
C VAL A 365 -14.70 12.10 16.56
N SER A 366 -14.63 10.97 17.27
CA SER A 366 -14.59 10.88 18.73
C SER A 366 -13.24 10.34 19.20
N SER A 367 -12.75 10.83 20.33
CA SER A 367 -11.59 10.23 21.00
C SER A 367 -11.93 8.82 21.51
N THR A 368 -10.96 7.89 21.46
CA THR A 368 -11.08 6.57 22.12
C THR A 368 -11.00 6.66 23.66
N GLY A 369 -10.95 7.86 24.22
CA GLY A 369 -10.86 8.10 25.67
C GLY A 369 -9.42 8.35 26.14
N HIS A 370 -8.88 7.50 26.98
CA HIS A 370 -7.55 7.70 27.57
C HIS A 370 -6.43 7.61 26.51
N GLN A 371 -5.65 8.69 26.35
CA GLN A 371 -4.62 8.84 25.32
C GLN A 371 -3.18 8.57 25.80
N GLY A 372 -3.02 7.85 26.92
CA GLY A 372 -1.70 7.51 27.47
C GLY A 372 -0.85 6.67 26.51
N SER A 373 0.47 6.83 26.57
CA SER A 373 1.42 6.09 25.70
C SER A 373 1.51 4.58 26.02
N HIS A 374 0.92 4.15 27.13
CA HIS A 374 0.80 2.76 27.57
C HIS A 374 -0.55 2.10 27.20
N VAL A 375 -1.53 2.87 26.71
CA VAL A 375 -2.90 2.39 26.45
C VAL A 375 -3.00 1.83 25.02
N PHE A 376 -2.42 0.64 24.80
CA PHE A 376 -2.37 0.02 23.48
C PHE A 376 -3.77 -0.38 22.95
N SER A 377 -4.74 -0.69 23.86
CA SER A 377 -6.13 -0.98 23.50
C SER A 377 -6.80 0.12 22.68
N SER A 378 -6.31 1.35 22.76
CA SER A 378 -6.80 2.47 21.94
C SER A 378 -6.59 2.28 20.43
N PHE A 379 -5.64 1.44 19.99
CA PHE A 379 -5.47 1.08 18.57
C PHE A 379 -6.56 0.12 18.10
N SER A 380 -6.92 -0.90 18.91
CA SER A 380 -7.99 -1.84 18.55
C SER A 380 -9.38 -1.19 18.54
N GLN A 381 -9.56 -0.13 19.33
CA GLN A 381 -10.81 0.64 19.39
C GLN A 381 -10.88 1.72 18.30
N GLY A 382 -9.73 2.30 17.91
CA GLY A 382 -9.63 3.39 16.96
C GLY A 382 -9.64 2.94 15.51
N ASN A 383 -9.85 3.91 14.61
CA ASN A 383 -9.68 3.74 13.17
C ASN A 383 -8.90 4.89 12.51
N CYS A 384 -8.47 5.88 13.31
CA CYS A 384 -7.66 6.98 12.84
C CYS A 384 -6.77 7.55 13.96
N PHE A 385 -5.77 8.32 13.55
CA PHE A 385 -5.17 9.33 14.40
C PHE A 385 -5.94 10.63 14.24
N ILE A 386 -6.27 11.29 15.34
CA ILE A 386 -6.65 12.71 15.38
C ILE A 386 -5.34 13.47 15.47
N VAL A 387 -5.04 14.28 14.46
CA VAL A 387 -3.76 14.99 14.36
C VAL A 387 -3.97 16.43 14.77
N LEU A 388 -3.37 16.81 15.89
CA LEU A 388 -3.50 18.16 16.44
C LEU A 388 -2.17 18.90 16.29
N GLU A 389 -2.19 20.00 15.60
CA GLU A 389 -1.04 20.80 15.18
C GLU A 389 -0.19 21.24 16.39
N ARG A 390 1.09 21.48 16.15
CA ARG A 390 2.09 21.75 17.20
C ARG A 390 1.65 22.86 18.17
N ASP A 391 1.16 23.97 17.64
CA ASP A 391 0.87 25.18 18.40
C ASP A 391 -0.59 25.26 18.87
N ARG A 392 -1.42 24.30 18.47
CA ARG A 392 -2.82 24.23 18.85
C ARG A 392 -2.96 23.85 20.33
N GLY A 393 -3.94 24.46 21.03
CA GLY A 393 -4.40 24.09 22.35
C GLY A 393 -5.47 23.00 22.32
N SER A 394 -6.21 22.86 23.43
CA SER A 394 -7.35 21.96 23.53
C SER A 394 -8.45 22.31 22.52
N VAL A 395 -9.19 21.29 22.07
CA VAL A 395 -10.24 21.39 21.06
C VAL A 395 -11.60 21.20 21.75
N ALA A 396 -12.55 22.09 21.48
CA ALA A 396 -13.93 21.96 21.91
C ALA A 396 -14.75 21.08 20.95
N VAL A 397 -15.86 20.54 21.46
CA VAL A 397 -16.84 19.84 20.62
C VAL A 397 -17.35 20.76 19.51
N GLY A 398 -17.43 20.23 18.28
CA GLY A 398 -17.86 20.97 17.11
C GLY A 398 -16.73 21.62 16.30
N GLU A 399 -15.53 21.77 16.85
CA GLU A 399 -14.39 22.29 16.11
C GLU A 399 -13.87 21.27 15.08
N LYS A 400 -13.27 21.81 13.99
CA LYS A 400 -12.62 20.99 12.97
C LYS A 400 -11.22 20.57 13.39
N VAL A 401 -10.88 19.33 13.11
CA VAL A 401 -9.56 18.71 13.34
C VAL A 401 -9.15 17.91 12.13
N GLU A 402 -7.86 17.72 11.97
CA GLU A 402 -7.35 16.76 11.00
C GLU A 402 -7.42 15.34 11.56
N ILE A 403 -7.76 14.39 10.71
CA ILE A 403 -7.66 12.95 10.99
C ILE A 403 -6.79 12.29 9.92
N GLU A 404 -6.03 11.29 10.35
CA GLU A 404 -5.27 10.39 9.49
C GLU A 404 -5.82 8.99 9.67
N PRO A 405 -6.63 8.45 8.72
CA PRO A 405 -7.17 7.10 8.79
C PRO A 405 -6.05 6.07 8.94
N PHE A 406 -6.27 5.03 9.74
CA PHE A 406 -5.32 3.93 9.81
C PHE A 406 -5.25 3.23 8.45
N ASN A 407 -4.04 2.97 7.98
CA ASN A 407 -3.83 2.12 6.81
C ASN A 407 -3.85 0.63 7.23
N ALA A 408 -3.61 -0.26 6.26
CA ALA A 408 -3.64 -1.71 6.46
C ALA A 408 -2.67 -2.23 7.55
N LEU A 409 -1.69 -1.45 8.01
CA LEU A 409 -0.79 -1.87 9.10
C LEU A 409 -1.45 -1.89 10.47
N LEU A 410 -2.44 -1.03 10.68
CA LEU A 410 -3.12 -0.91 11.97
C LEU A 410 -4.56 -1.39 11.91
N ARG A 411 -5.14 -1.46 10.72
CA ARG A 411 -6.51 -1.93 10.52
C ARG A 411 -6.66 -2.57 9.14
N SER A 412 -7.06 -3.85 9.12
CA SER A 412 -7.41 -4.61 7.92
C SER A 412 -8.87 -4.37 7.52
#